data_32fd2636df83009b2106787c3e8b18cf
#
_entry.id   32fd2636df83009b2106787c3e8b18cf
#
_cell.length_a   1.000
_cell.length_b   1.000
_cell.length_c   1.000
_cell.angle_alpha   90.00
_cell.angle_beta   90.00
_cell.angle_gamma   90.00
#
_symmetry.space_group_name_H-M   'P 1'
#
loop_
_entity.id
_entity.type
_entity.pdbx_description
1 polymer ?
#
loop_
_entity_poly.entity_id
_entity_poly.type
_entity_poly.pdbx_seq_one_letter_code
_entity_poly.pdbx_strand_id
1 'polypeptide(L)'
;MAGGDFSLAKPRPSGPPYFSRNQIAQALHQVAVLLELQGANVFRLRSYQNASRTLGGITEDLGELVATGQIFEIKGIGKGLGSAISQAVGEGRWPSDWVDLHNNTPPGLIEMLGIPGLGPKRIKIMNEELGVDSIATLKQAAEDDAIAGLKGFGAKS
;
A
#
# COMPACT_ATOMS: atom_id res chain seq x y z
N MET A 1 15.03 5.92 5.74
CA MET A 1 14.36 5.12 6.76
C MET A 1 14.08 3.73 6.20
N ALA A 2 14.55 2.75 6.90
CA ALA A 2 14.36 1.37 6.46
C ALA A 2 12.89 1.02 6.44
N GLY A 3 12.51 0.24 5.46
CA GLY A 3 11.15 -0.25 5.34
C GLY A 3 10.16 0.72 4.75
N GLY A 4 10.60 1.88 4.44
CA GLY A 4 9.72 2.87 3.86
C GLY A 4 8.72 3.42 4.85
N ASP A 5 8.18 4.53 4.49
CA ASP A 5 7.15 5.20 5.27
C ASP A 5 5.80 4.83 4.67
N PHE A 6 4.97 4.13 5.43
CA PHE A 6 3.63 3.76 5.01
C PHE A 6 2.60 4.85 5.30
N SER A 7 3.06 6.05 5.63
CA SER A 7 2.18 7.21 5.69
C SER A 7 1.95 7.74 4.28
N LEU A 8 0.76 8.26 4.03
CA LEU A 8 0.47 8.92 2.77
C LEU A 8 1.24 10.25 2.71
N ALA A 9 1.79 10.54 1.54
CA ALA A 9 2.58 11.76 1.33
C ALA A 9 1.73 13.01 1.59
N LYS A 10 2.40 14.11 1.97
CA LYS A 10 1.74 15.39 2.14
C LYS A 10 1.69 16.14 0.82
N PRO A 11 0.62 16.88 0.54
CA PRO A 11 0.51 17.62 -0.70
C PRO A 11 1.50 18.79 -0.75
N ARG A 12 1.94 19.09 -1.98
CA ARG A 12 2.82 20.25 -2.20
C ARG A 12 2.04 21.54 -1.96
N PRO A 13 2.65 22.51 -1.29
CA PRO A 13 1.96 23.80 -1.03
C PRO A 13 1.83 24.69 -2.26
N SER A 14 2.57 24.37 -3.33
CA SER A 14 2.61 25.23 -4.54
C SER A 14 1.41 25.04 -5.49
N GLY A 15 0.46 24.18 -5.15
CA GLY A 15 -0.71 23.95 -5.98
C GLY A 15 -0.61 22.71 -6.85
N PRO A 16 -1.62 22.48 -7.72
CA PRO A 16 -1.65 21.29 -8.57
C PRO A 16 -0.49 21.26 -9.57
N PRO A 17 0.06 20.10 -9.87
CA PRO A 17 -0.29 18.82 -9.26
C PRO A 17 0.27 18.72 -7.85
N TYR A 18 -0.57 18.36 -6.90
CA TYR A 18 -0.16 18.30 -5.50
C TYR A 18 0.75 17.11 -5.19
N PHE A 19 0.72 16.09 -6.04
CA PHE A 19 1.55 14.90 -5.87
C PHE A 19 2.20 14.53 -7.19
N SER A 20 3.42 13.99 -7.11
CA SER A 20 4.11 13.49 -8.28
C SER A 20 3.57 12.11 -8.67
N ARG A 21 3.89 11.70 -9.90
CA ARG A 21 3.55 10.36 -10.38
C ARG A 21 4.07 9.28 -9.43
N ASN A 22 5.32 9.43 -8.97
CA ASN A 22 5.92 8.45 -8.06
C ASN A 22 5.19 8.40 -6.72
N GLN A 23 4.75 9.54 -6.22
CA GLN A 23 4.01 9.59 -4.97
C GLN A 23 2.64 8.90 -5.10
N ILE A 24 1.97 9.09 -6.22
CA ILE A 24 0.68 8.43 -6.48
C ILE A 24 0.90 6.91 -6.65
N ALA A 25 1.90 6.52 -7.42
CA ALA A 25 2.19 5.09 -7.62
C ALA A 25 2.54 4.41 -6.30
N GLN A 26 3.31 5.08 -5.45
CA GLN A 26 3.66 4.56 -4.14
C GLN A 26 2.44 4.44 -3.23
N ALA A 27 1.55 5.42 -3.25
CA ALA A 27 0.32 5.37 -2.47
C ALA A 27 -0.56 4.19 -2.89
N LEU A 28 -0.70 3.97 -4.19
CA LEU A 28 -1.46 2.83 -4.71
C LEU A 28 -0.85 1.50 -4.26
N HIS A 29 0.47 1.42 -4.30
CA HIS A 29 1.17 0.23 -3.82
C HIS A 29 0.92 0.00 -2.32
N GLN A 30 1.01 1.05 -1.52
CA GLN A 30 0.76 0.97 -0.09
C GLN A 30 -0.66 0.51 0.21
N VAL A 31 -1.64 1.04 -0.51
CA VAL A 31 -3.04 0.61 -0.35
C VAL A 31 -3.17 -0.87 -0.66
N ALA A 32 -2.53 -1.34 -1.73
CA ALA A 32 -2.55 -2.76 -2.08
C ALA A 32 -1.98 -3.63 -0.96
N VAL A 33 -0.84 -3.23 -0.40
CA VAL A 33 -0.20 -3.96 0.69
C VAL A 33 -1.11 -4.02 1.93
N LEU A 34 -1.71 -2.90 2.30
CA LEU A 34 -2.60 -2.86 3.46
C LEU A 34 -3.88 -3.67 3.23
N LEU A 35 -4.38 -3.68 2.00
CA LEU A 35 -5.53 -4.52 1.65
C LEU A 35 -5.18 -6.00 1.79
N GLU A 36 -3.98 -6.37 1.40
CA GLU A 36 -3.52 -7.75 1.54
C GLU A 36 -3.41 -8.15 3.01
N LEU A 37 -2.91 -7.25 3.86
CA LEU A 37 -2.86 -7.49 5.30
C LEU A 37 -4.23 -7.75 5.89
N GLN A 38 -5.26 -7.10 5.36
CA GLN A 38 -6.62 -7.24 5.85
C GLN A 38 -7.39 -8.39 5.19
N GLY A 39 -6.78 -9.09 4.24
CA GLY A 39 -7.44 -10.18 3.56
C GLY A 39 -8.53 -9.74 2.61
N ALA A 40 -8.39 -8.56 2.02
CA ALA A 40 -9.37 -8.01 1.10
C ALA A 40 -9.47 -8.83 -0.18
N ASN A 41 -10.54 -8.60 -0.95
CA ASN A 41 -10.79 -9.27 -2.21
C ASN A 41 -9.61 -9.15 -3.15
N VAL A 42 -9.21 -10.28 -3.76
CA VAL A 42 -8.05 -10.36 -4.64
C VAL A 42 -8.19 -9.43 -5.85
N PHE A 43 -9.40 -9.28 -6.39
CA PHE A 43 -9.61 -8.41 -7.55
C PHE A 43 -9.38 -6.96 -7.21
N ARG A 44 -9.83 -6.53 -6.03
CA ARG A 44 -9.58 -5.18 -5.55
C ARG A 44 -8.10 -4.94 -5.33
N LEU A 45 -7.44 -5.88 -4.67
CA LEU A 45 -6.00 -5.83 -4.42
C LEU A 45 -5.22 -5.68 -5.74
N ARG A 46 -5.55 -6.50 -6.74
CA ARG A 46 -4.88 -6.47 -8.03
C ARG A 46 -5.12 -5.17 -8.79
N SER A 47 -6.31 -4.57 -8.63
CA SER A 47 -6.59 -3.28 -9.27
C SER A 47 -5.61 -2.21 -8.81
N TYR A 48 -5.32 -2.15 -7.50
CA TYR A 48 -4.36 -1.21 -6.96
C TYR A 48 -2.93 -1.53 -7.40
N GLN A 49 -2.57 -2.81 -7.40
CA GLN A 49 -1.24 -3.23 -7.86
C GLN A 49 -1.02 -2.88 -9.32
N ASN A 50 -2.00 -3.14 -10.17
CA ASN A 50 -1.90 -2.84 -11.58
C ASN A 50 -1.84 -1.35 -11.85
N ALA A 51 -2.63 -0.55 -11.14
CA ALA A 51 -2.62 0.89 -11.27
C ALA A 51 -1.27 1.47 -10.86
N SER A 52 -0.70 0.99 -9.77
CA SER A 52 0.63 1.42 -9.33
C SER A 52 1.68 1.15 -10.39
N ARG A 53 1.67 -0.05 -10.96
CA ARG A 53 2.61 -0.45 -12.00
C ARG A 53 2.43 0.38 -13.27
N THR A 54 1.19 0.60 -13.66
CA THR A 54 0.85 1.37 -14.85
C THR A 54 1.37 2.80 -14.73
N LEU A 55 1.12 3.45 -13.60
CA LEU A 55 1.59 4.82 -13.39
C LEU A 55 3.11 4.90 -13.35
N GLY A 56 3.76 3.88 -12.79
CA GLY A 56 5.22 3.85 -12.79
C GLY A 56 5.84 3.77 -14.16
N GLY A 57 5.09 3.29 -15.16
CA GLY A 57 5.58 3.10 -16.52
C GLY A 57 5.16 4.16 -17.53
N ILE A 58 4.26 5.08 -17.18
CA ILE A 58 3.83 6.10 -18.14
C ILE A 58 4.85 7.22 -18.23
N THR A 59 4.92 7.84 -19.41
CA THR A 59 5.85 8.96 -19.66
C THR A 59 5.13 10.30 -19.71
N GLU A 60 3.80 10.29 -19.85
CA GLU A 60 2.98 11.50 -19.91
C GLU A 60 2.97 12.20 -18.56
N ASP A 61 2.74 13.51 -18.58
CA ASP A 61 2.63 14.30 -17.36
C ASP A 61 1.32 13.96 -16.64
N LEU A 62 1.41 13.47 -15.41
CA LEU A 62 0.24 13.06 -14.65
C LEU A 62 -0.70 14.23 -14.36
N GLY A 63 -0.15 15.40 -14.06
CA GLY A 63 -0.97 16.59 -13.82
C GLY A 63 -1.82 16.94 -15.03
N GLU A 64 -1.26 16.82 -16.23
CA GLU A 64 -1.98 17.08 -17.45
C GLU A 64 -3.03 16.02 -17.74
N LEU A 65 -2.71 14.74 -17.50
CA LEU A 65 -3.67 13.66 -17.68
C LEU A 65 -4.89 13.84 -16.79
N VAL A 66 -4.68 14.30 -15.57
CA VAL A 66 -5.79 14.59 -14.64
C VAL A 66 -6.58 15.82 -15.10
N ALA A 67 -5.89 16.90 -15.48
CA ALA A 67 -6.55 18.14 -15.88
C ALA A 67 -7.42 17.96 -17.14
N THR A 68 -7.01 17.11 -18.07
CA THR A 68 -7.74 16.87 -19.32
C THR A 68 -8.72 15.71 -19.24
N GLY A 69 -8.72 14.95 -18.13
CA GLY A 69 -9.54 13.76 -18.00
C GLY A 69 -9.00 12.53 -18.71
N GLN A 70 -7.83 12.63 -19.33
CA GLN A 70 -7.23 11.50 -20.05
C GLN A 70 -6.82 10.37 -19.11
N ILE A 71 -6.70 10.66 -17.80
CA ILE A 71 -6.39 9.64 -16.80
C ILE A 71 -7.39 8.48 -16.85
N PHE A 72 -8.64 8.75 -17.20
CA PHE A 72 -9.67 7.73 -17.29
C PHE A 72 -9.53 6.84 -18.51
N GLU A 73 -8.72 7.23 -19.47
CA GLU A 73 -8.52 6.47 -20.71
C GLU A 73 -7.32 5.54 -20.64
N ILE A 74 -6.55 5.61 -19.56
CA ILE A 74 -5.37 4.75 -19.40
C ILE A 74 -5.80 3.34 -19.06
N LYS A 75 -5.33 2.39 -19.86
CA LYS A 75 -5.61 0.97 -19.60
C LYS A 75 -5.00 0.58 -18.26
N GLY A 76 -5.80 -0.05 -17.43
CA GLY A 76 -5.37 -0.43 -16.09
C GLY A 76 -5.82 0.55 -14.99
N ILE A 77 -6.34 1.71 -15.39
CA ILE A 77 -6.90 2.69 -14.45
C ILE A 77 -8.41 2.70 -14.66
N GLY A 78 -9.14 2.16 -13.70
CA GLY A 78 -10.60 2.14 -13.76
C GLY A 78 -11.19 3.49 -13.35
N LYS A 79 -12.49 3.61 -13.50
CA LYS A 79 -13.21 4.85 -13.18
C LYS A 79 -13.02 5.26 -11.71
N GLY A 80 -13.11 4.29 -10.80
CA GLY A 80 -12.94 4.57 -9.37
C GLY A 80 -11.55 5.06 -9.03
N LEU A 81 -10.53 4.37 -9.58
CA LEU A 81 -9.14 4.76 -9.34
C LEU A 81 -8.80 6.06 -10.05
N GLY A 82 -9.33 6.27 -11.25
CA GLY A 82 -9.15 7.53 -11.96
C GLY A 82 -9.69 8.71 -11.16
N SER A 83 -10.86 8.55 -10.54
CA SER A 83 -11.43 9.58 -9.67
C SER A 83 -10.57 9.83 -8.44
N ALA A 84 -10.07 8.76 -7.82
CA ALA A 84 -9.22 8.87 -6.64
C ALA A 84 -7.92 9.60 -6.97
N ILE A 85 -7.29 9.24 -8.08
CA ILE A 85 -6.05 9.89 -8.54
C ILE A 85 -6.30 11.35 -8.85
N SER A 86 -7.41 11.65 -9.53
CA SER A 86 -7.78 13.02 -9.88
C SER A 86 -7.98 13.88 -8.62
N GLN A 87 -8.61 13.34 -7.60
CA GLN A 87 -8.81 14.04 -6.33
C GLN A 87 -7.47 14.34 -5.68
N ALA A 88 -6.58 13.37 -5.61
CA ALA A 88 -5.28 13.56 -4.98
C ALA A 88 -4.45 14.59 -5.74
N VAL A 89 -4.31 14.41 -7.04
CA VAL A 89 -3.46 15.28 -7.87
C VAL A 89 -4.02 16.69 -8.00
N GLY A 90 -5.33 16.80 -8.20
CA GLY A 90 -5.97 18.09 -8.47
C GLY A 90 -6.39 18.87 -7.23
N GLU A 91 -6.64 18.19 -6.11
CA GLU A 91 -7.15 18.81 -4.90
C GLU A 91 -6.23 18.69 -3.68
N GLY A 92 -5.21 17.86 -3.78
CA GLY A 92 -4.27 17.67 -2.67
C GLY A 92 -4.84 16.87 -1.50
N ARG A 93 -5.89 16.10 -1.74
CA ARG A 93 -6.53 15.28 -0.71
C ARG A 93 -6.57 13.81 -1.13
N TRP A 94 -6.09 12.95 -0.26
CA TRP A 94 -6.22 11.52 -0.49
C TRP A 94 -7.66 11.07 -0.29
N PRO A 95 -8.12 10.06 -1.02
CA PRO A 95 -9.44 9.49 -0.78
C PRO A 95 -9.61 9.07 0.67
N SER A 96 -10.78 9.31 1.24
CA SER A 96 -11.02 9.02 2.66
C SER A 96 -10.87 7.54 2.99
N ASP A 97 -11.22 6.65 2.07
CA ASP A 97 -11.07 5.21 2.29
C ASP A 97 -9.60 4.79 2.37
N TRP A 98 -8.71 5.47 1.63
CA TRP A 98 -7.27 5.21 1.74
C TRP A 98 -6.74 5.67 3.10
N VAL A 99 -7.17 6.86 3.53
CA VAL A 99 -6.77 7.39 4.83
C VAL A 99 -7.26 6.49 5.95
N ASP A 100 -8.52 6.05 5.87
CA ASP A 100 -9.09 5.15 6.87
C ASP A 100 -8.36 3.82 6.92
N LEU A 101 -7.98 3.30 5.76
CA LEU A 101 -7.23 2.05 5.68
C LEU A 101 -5.90 2.15 6.42
N HIS A 102 -5.17 3.26 6.20
CA HIS A 102 -3.93 3.51 6.91
C HIS A 102 -4.15 3.65 8.42
N ASN A 103 -5.17 4.41 8.80
CA ASN A 103 -5.44 4.67 10.21
C ASN A 103 -5.94 3.44 10.96
N ASN A 104 -6.63 2.55 10.27
CA ASN A 104 -7.19 1.35 10.89
C ASN A 104 -6.23 0.16 10.91
N THR A 105 -5.11 0.25 10.21
CA THR A 105 -4.11 -0.81 10.22
C THR A 105 -3.24 -0.66 11.47
N PRO A 106 -3.09 -1.72 12.29
CA PRO A 106 -2.27 -1.64 13.50
C PRO A 106 -0.84 -1.20 13.18
N PRO A 107 -0.30 -0.22 13.92
CA PRO A 107 1.06 0.29 13.67
C PRO A 107 2.13 -0.80 13.73
N GLY A 108 1.95 -1.79 14.60
CA GLY A 108 2.91 -2.88 14.70
C GLY A 108 3.03 -3.70 13.43
N LEU A 109 1.91 -3.92 12.74
CA LEU A 109 1.93 -4.65 11.46
C LEU A 109 2.64 -3.83 10.38
N ILE A 110 2.42 -2.52 10.37
CA ILE A 110 3.10 -1.63 9.42
C ILE A 110 4.61 -1.64 9.67
N GLU A 111 5.03 -1.62 10.93
CA GLU A 111 6.44 -1.73 11.29
C GLU A 111 7.07 -3.01 10.77
N MET A 112 6.35 -4.11 10.87
CA MET A 112 6.83 -5.41 10.42
C MET A 112 7.03 -5.46 8.90
N LEU A 113 6.29 -4.67 8.15
CA LEU A 113 6.47 -4.57 6.70
C LEU A 113 7.86 -4.04 6.33
N GLY A 114 8.53 -3.36 7.25
CA GLY A 114 9.89 -2.87 7.02
C GLY A 114 10.96 -3.94 7.15
N ILE A 115 10.62 -5.13 7.62
CA ILE A 115 11.59 -6.21 7.79
C ILE A 115 11.86 -6.87 6.43
N PRO A 116 13.12 -6.90 5.97
CA PRO A 116 13.44 -7.54 4.69
C PRO A 116 12.98 -9.01 4.65
N GLY A 117 12.34 -9.37 3.56
CA GLY A 117 11.86 -10.75 3.37
C GLY A 117 10.53 -11.04 4.04
N LEU A 118 9.97 -10.09 4.79
CA LEU A 118 8.70 -10.28 5.47
C LEU A 118 7.60 -9.47 4.76
N GLY A 119 6.86 -10.16 3.90
CA GLY A 119 5.79 -9.52 3.13
C GLY A 119 4.45 -9.57 3.83
N PRO A 120 3.44 -8.88 3.28
CA PRO A 120 2.12 -8.79 3.92
C PRO A 120 1.44 -10.13 4.11
N LYS A 121 1.63 -11.06 3.21
CA LYS A 121 1.00 -12.37 3.30
C LYS A 121 1.50 -13.15 4.52
N ARG A 122 2.81 -13.13 4.75
CA ARG A 122 3.38 -13.80 5.92
C ARG A 122 2.98 -13.12 7.21
N ILE A 123 2.98 -11.79 7.21
CA ILE A 123 2.56 -11.01 8.38
C ILE A 123 1.11 -11.36 8.74
N LYS A 124 0.25 -11.42 7.74
CA LYS A 124 -1.16 -11.77 7.95
C LYS A 124 -1.30 -13.16 8.58
N ILE A 125 -0.57 -14.14 8.08
CA ILE A 125 -0.60 -15.51 8.60
C ILE A 125 -0.14 -15.52 10.07
N MET A 126 0.97 -14.86 10.37
CA MET A 126 1.49 -14.82 11.73
C MET A 126 0.51 -14.11 12.68
N ASN A 127 -0.15 -13.06 12.19
CA ASN A 127 -1.13 -12.34 12.99
C ASN A 127 -2.34 -13.22 13.29
N GLU A 128 -2.85 -13.92 12.30
CA GLU A 128 -4.03 -14.77 12.46
C GLU A 128 -3.76 -16.04 13.26
N GLU A 129 -2.63 -16.66 13.02
CA GLU A 129 -2.32 -17.97 13.63
C GLU A 129 -1.63 -17.85 14.99
N LEU A 130 -0.82 -16.83 15.19
CA LEU A 130 0.01 -16.70 16.39
C LEU A 130 -0.25 -15.42 17.18
N GLY A 131 -1.15 -14.56 16.71
CA GLY A 131 -1.40 -13.30 17.37
C GLY A 131 -0.25 -12.31 17.31
N VAL A 132 0.68 -12.50 16.37
CA VAL A 132 1.80 -11.59 16.19
C VAL A 132 1.30 -10.27 15.62
N ASP A 133 1.48 -9.18 16.37
CA ASP A 133 0.99 -7.86 15.99
C ASP A 133 2.04 -6.76 16.11
N SER A 134 3.28 -7.12 16.42
CA SER A 134 4.37 -6.17 16.58
C SER A 134 5.71 -6.87 16.43
N ILE A 135 6.77 -6.09 16.32
CA ILE A 135 8.12 -6.66 16.28
C ILE A 135 8.42 -7.42 17.57
N ALA A 136 7.94 -6.91 18.71
CA ALA A 136 8.14 -7.58 19.99
C ALA A 136 7.48 -8.97 20.03
N THR A 137 6.21 -9.08 19.60
CA THR A 137 5.53 -10.37 19.58
C THR A 137 6.08 -11.30 18.52
N LEU A 138 6.58 -10.74 17.41
CA LEU A 138 7.27 -11.51 16.38
C LEU A 138 8.52 -12.15 16.94
N LYS A 139 9.32 -11.37 17.68
CA LYS A 139 10.55 -11.86 18.29
C LYS A 139 10.24 -12.98 19.27
N GLN A 140 9.21 -12.81 20.08
CA GLN A 140 8.81 -13.84 21.04
C GLN A 140 8.37 -15.13 20.32
N ALA A 141 7.61 -15.01 19.24
CA ALA A 141 7.18 -16.17 18.48
C ALA A 141 8.36 -16.90 17.86
N ALA A 142 9.38 -16.15 17.40
CA ALA A 142 10.58 -16.75 16.84
C ALA A 142 11.38 -17.48 17.90
N GLU A 143 11.49 -16.92 19.11
CA GLU A 143 12.18 -17.55 20.23
C GLU A 143 11.49 -18.84 20.67
N ASP A 144 10.17 -18.90 20.54
CA ASP A 144 9.37 -20.07 20.90
C ASP A 144 9.28 -21.10 19.76
N ASP A 145 10.00 -20.88 18.66
CA ASP A 145 9.97 -21.74 17.45
C ASP A 145 8.55 -21.88 16.86
N ALA A 146 7.64 -21.01 17.22
CA ALA A 146 6.26 -21.10 16.73
C ALA A 146 6.15 -20.80 15.25
N ILE A 147 7.00 -19.92 14.72
CA ILE A 147 6.97 -19.52 13.31
C ILE A 147 7.35 -20.68 12.38
N ALA A 148 8.35 -21.46 12.78
CA ALA A 148 8.82 -22.57 11.95
C ALA A 148 7.74 -23.64 11.75
N GLY A 149 6.76 -23.71 12.65
CA GLY A 149 5.66 -24.66 12.54
C GLY A 149 4.54 -24.23 11.62
N LEU A 150 4.58 -23.00 11.12
CA LEU A 150 3.53 -22.49 10.24
C LEU A 150 3.75 -22.97 8.80
N LYS A 151 2.64 -23.25 8.13
CA LYS A 151 2.68 -23.64 6.74
C LYS A 151 3.24 -22.51 5.87
N GLY A 152 4.21 -22.84 5.03
CA GLY A 152 4.82 -21.87 4.14
C GLY A 152 6.00 -21.12 4.73
N PHE A 153 6.38 -21.45 5.97
CA PHE A 153 7.53 -20.83 6.64
C PHE A 153 8.65 -21.85 6.83
N GLY A 154 9.87 -21.41 6.57
CA GLY A 154 11.03 -22.21 6.87
C GLY A 154 11.65 -21.78 8.19
N ALA A 155 12.69 -22.48 8.63
CA ALA A 155 13.37 -22.20 9.89
C ALA A 155 14.00 -20.80 9.92
N LYS A 156 14.23 -20.21 8.77
CA LYS A 156 14.84 -18.88 8.65
C LYS A 156 13.85 -17.73 8.63
N SER A 157 12.56 -18.03 8.62
CA SER A 157 11.51 -17.01 8.49
C SER A 157 11.31 -16.14 9.72
#